data_08a40c08a4d9ee5ad35c2d63a9d633de
#
_entry.id   08a40c08a4d9ee5ad35c2d63a9d633de
#
_cell.length_a   1.000
_cell.length_b   1.000
_cell.length_c   1.000
_cell.angle_alpha   90.00
_cell.angle_beta   90.00
_cell.angle_gamma   90.00
#
_symmetry.space_group_name_H-M   'P 1'
#
loop_
_entity.id
_entity.type
_entity.pdbx_description
1 polymer ?
#
loop_
_entity_poly.entity_id
_entity_poly.type
_entity_poly.pdbx_seq_one_letter_code
_entity_poly.pdbx_strand_id
1 'polypeptide(L)'
;MLVYICCAGGATSSLFCKKIGDASKVPTTVEDIFPVLKNYDEYDNKYEIILAYGPAEFLKERCIREYNLGEKISSIWIAPQERFMLPTIQKIFAKYNTPVAAIDMRTFGTMNGAKALADIL
;
A
#
# COMPACT_ATOMS: atom_id res chain seq x y z
N MET A 1 -5.26 9.64 -3.24
CA MET A 1 -4.07 9.16 -2.53
C MET A 1 -3.97 7.65 -2.69
N LEU A 2 -2.91 7.19 -3.30
CA LEU A 2 -2.67 5.75 -3.49
C LEU A 2 -1.71 5.24 -2.41
N VAL A 3 -2.19 4.33 -1.58
CA VAL A 3 -1.40 3.71 -0.51
C VAL A 3 -1.14 2.26 -0.90
N TYR A 4 0.13 1.88 -0.93
CA TYR A 4 0.50 0.51 -1.28
C TYR A 4 0.78 -0.31 -0.03
N ILE A 5 0.00 -1.37 0.14
CA ILE A 5 0.20 -2.32 1.24
C ILE A 5 0.95 -3.52 0.68
N CYS A 6 2.21 -3.63 1.07
CA CYS A 6 3.10 -4.67 0.58
C CYS A 6 3.01 -5.90 1.47
N CYS A 7 2.68 -7.03 0.89
CA CYS A 7 2.42 -8.25 1.65
C CYS A 7 2.86 -9.49 0.86
N ALA A 8 2.94 -10.62 1.56
CA ALA A 8 3.31 -11.90 0.94
C ALA A 8 2.20 -12.47 0.06
N GLY A 9 1.07 -11.79 0.01
CA GLY A 9 -0.08 -12.24 -0.75
C GLY A 9 -1.06 -13.06 0.10
N GLY A 10 -2.18 -13.40 -0.50
CA GLY A 10 -3.19 -14.23 0.12
C GLY A 10 -4.29 -13.46 0.84
N ALA A 11 -5.21 -14.22 1.44
CA ALA A 11 -6.44 -13.71 2.01
C ALA A 11 -6.22 -12.78 3.22
N THR A 12 -5.18 -13.01 4.01
CA THR A 12 -4.90 -12.22 5.21
C THR A 12 -4.62 -10.75 4.87
N SER A 13 -3.86 -10.51 3.81
CA SER A 13 -3.49 -9.15 3.40
C SER A 13 -4.67 -8.38 2.84
N SER A 14 -5.48 -9.02 2.01
CA SER A 14 -6.68 -8.38 1.47
C SER A 14 -7.70 -8.10 2.57
N LEU A 15 -7.83 -8.99 3.56
CA LEU A 15 -8.70 -8.78 4.70
C LEU A 15 -8.23 -7.60 5.55
N PHE A 16 -6.92 -7.50 5.80
CA PHE A 16 -6.36 -6.38 6.55
C PHE A 16 -6.65 -5.04 5.85
N CYS A 17 -6.43 -4.98 4.54
CA CYS A 17 -6.73 -3.79 3.75
C CYS A 17 -8.21 -3.43 3.83
N LYS A 18 -9.08 -4.42 3.80
CA LYS A 18 -10.53 -4.20 3.95
C LYS A 18 -10.86 -3.59 5.31
N LYS A 19 -10.20 -4.06 6.39
CA LYS A 19 -10.40 -3.48 7.72
C LYS A 19 -9.98 -2.02 7.79
N ILE A 20 -8.90 -1.67 7.09
CA ILE A 20 -8.47 -0.26 7.00
C ILE A 20 -9.54 0.55 6.26
N GLY A 21 -10.00 0.05 5.12
CA GLY A 21 -11.03 0.72 4.33
C GLY A 21 -12.34 0.91 5.08
N ASP A 22 -12.74 -0.10 5.86
CA ASP A 22 -13.96 -0.02 6.68
C ASP A 22 -13.88 1.06 7.76
N ALA A 23 -12.68 1.38 8.22
CA ALA A 23 -12.46 2.43 9.21
C ALA A 23 -12.47 3.83 8.61
N SER A 24 -12.37 3.95 7.30
CA SER A 24 -12.31 5.25 6.61
C SER A 24 -13.67 5.92 6.56
N LYS A 25 -13.66 7.26 6.68
CA LYS A 25 -14.87 8.09 6.60
C LYS A 25 -14.96 8.87 5.30
N VAL A 26 -14.06 8.63 4.36
CA VAL A 26 -14.04 9.26 3.04
C VAL A 26 -14.16 8.20 1.96
N PRO A 27 -14.49 8.56 0.71
CA PRO A 27 -14.53 7.57 -0.38
C PRO A 27 -13.22 6.81 -0.49
N THR A 28 -13.27 5.50 -0.23
CA THR A 28 -12.10 4.64 -0.14
C THR A 28 -12.38 3.32 -0.85
N THR A 29 -11.40 2.81 -1.57
CA THR A 29 -11.47 1.49 -2.18
C THR A 29 -10.30 0.63 -1.75
N VAL A 30 -10.51 -0.68 -1.81
CA VAL A 30 -9.48 -1.70 -1.53
C VAL A 30 -9.40 -2.60 -2.74
N GLU A 31 -8.24 -2.67 -3.35
CA GLU A 31 -8.07 -3.42 -4.60
C GLU A 31 -6.65 -3.91 -4.77
N ASP A 32 -6.47 -4.95 -5.59
CA ASP A 32 -5.15 -5.37 -6.04
C ASP A 32 -4.49 -4.24 -6.85
N ILE A 33 -3.16 -4.15 -6.76
CA ILE A 33 -2.42 -3.06 -7.42
C ILE A 33 -2.60 -3.07 -8.95
N PHE A 34 -2.70 -4.23 -9.57
CA PHE A 34 -2.74 -4.32 -11.04
C PHE A 34 -4.00 -3.71 -11.65
N PRO A 35 -5.22 -4.02 -11.17
CA PRO A 35 -6.41 -3.32 -11.67
C PRO A 35 -6.35 -1.82 -11.42
N VAL A 36 -5.80 -1.39 -10.29
CA VAL A 36 -5.66 0.03 -9.98
C VAL A 36 -4.77 0.73 -11.01
N LEU A 37 -3.63 0.15 -11.33
CA LEU A 37 -2.70 0.76 -12.29
C LEU A 37 -3.28 0.76 -13.71
N LYS A 38 -4.02 -0.27 -14.06
CA LYS A 38 -4.67 -0.37 -15.37
C LYS A 38 -5.69 0.74 -15.59
N ASN A 39 -6.39 1.16 -14.53
CA ASN A 39 -7.43 2.18 -14.58
C ASN A 39 -7.15 3.32 -13.60
N TYR A 40 -5.90 3.71 -13.48
CA TYR A 40 -5.45 4.64 -12.42
C TYR A 40 -6.24 5.94 -12.38
N ASP A 41 -6.43 6.60 -13.52
CA ASP A 41 -7.13 7.89 -13.56
C ASP A 41 -8.57 7.77 -13.08
N GLU A 42 -9.23 6.67 -13.42
CA GLU A 42 -10.59 6.41 -13.01
C GLU A 42 -10.69 6.23 -11.49
N TYR A 43 -9.76 5.44 -10.90
CA TYR A 43 -9.70 5.27 -9.45
C TYR A 43 -9.36 6.58 -8.75
N ASP A 44 -8.39 7.32 -9.26
CA ASP A 44 -7.93 8.56 -8.65
C ASP A 44 -9.02 9.62 -8.62
N ASN A 45 -9.86 9.67 -9.65
CA ASN A 45 -10.97 10.62 -9.72
C ASN A 45 -12.14 10.23 -8.82
N LYS A 46 -12.30 8.94 -8.52
CA LYS A 46 -13.48 8.43 -7.81
C LYS A 46 -13.26 8.32 -6.29
N TYR A 47 -12.04 8.03 -5.86
CA TYR A 47 -11.74 7.76 -4.45
C TYR A 47 -10.69 8.71 -3.90
N GLU A 48 -10.87 9.12 -2.65
CA GLU A 48 -9.85 9.91 -1.95
C GLU A 48 -8.70 9.03 -1.48
N ILE A 49 -9.01 7.79 -1.07
CA ILE A 49 -8.01 6.83 -0.63
C ILE A 49 -8.14 5.55 -1.43
N ILE A 50 -7.07 5.13 -2.04
CA ILE A 50 -6.97 3.86 -2.74
C ILE A 50 -5.98 3.00 -1.98
N LEU A 51 -6.48 1.94 -1.35
CA LEU A 51 -5.65 0.97 -0.63
C LEU A 51 -5.37 -0.18 -1.58
N ALA A 52 -4.21 -0.16 -2.18
CA ALA A 52 -3.81 -1.19 -3.13
C ALA A 52 -2.83 -2.16 -2.47
N TYR A 53 -3.05 -3.44 -2.63
CA TYR A 53 -2.17 -4.47 -2.06
C TYR A 53 -1.44 -5.22 -3.17
N GLY A 54 -0.26 -5.71 -2.86
CA GLY A 54 0.54 -6.45 -3.81
C GLY A 54 1.86 -6.92 -3.23
N PRO A 55 2.65 -7.66 -4.04
CA PRO A 55 3.91 -8.23 -3.57
C PRO A 55 5.05 -7.22 -3.51
N ALA A 56 6.04 -7.51 -2.66
CA ALA A 56 7.24 -6.69 -2.56
C ALA A 56 8.04 -6.69 -3.85
N GLU A 57 8.06 -7.79 -4.57
CA GLU A 57 8.83 -7.92 -5.82
C GLU A 57 8.37 -6.96 -6.90
N PHE A 58 7.15 -6.45 -6.81
CA PHE A 58 6.65 -5.45 -7.76
C PHE A 58 7.35 -4.10 -7.58
N LEU A 59 7.90 -3.83 -6.41
CA LEU A 59 8.54 -2.56 -6.07
C LEU A 59 10.03 -2.56 -6.47
N LYS A 60 10.29 -2.80 -7.74
CA LYS A 60 11.64 -2.76 -8.31
C LYS A 60 11.74 -1.66 -9.36
N GLU A 61 12.96 -1.20 -9.63
CA GLU A 61 13.21 -0.07 -10.53
C GLU A 61 12.51 -0.19 -11.88
N ARG A 62 12.54 -1.38 -12.48
CA ARG A 62 11.89 -1.61 -13.76
C ARG A 62 10.39 -1.30 -13.71
N CYS A 63 9.70 -1.82 -12.69
CA CYS A 63 8.27 -1.61 -12.54
C CYS A 63 7.94 -0.18 -12.14
N ILE A 64 8.79 0.42 -11.29
CA ILE A 64 8.60 1.81 -10.88
C ILE A 64 8.61 2.72 -12.12
N ARG A 65 9.55 2.51 -13.03
CA ARG A 65 9.63 3.30 -14.25
C ARG A 65 8.49 2.99 -15.21
N GLU A 66 8.20 1.70 -15.40
CA GLU A 66 7.17 1.26 -16.34
C GLU A 66 5.79 1.80 -15.99
N TYR A 67 5.45 1.79 -14.71
CA TYR A 67 4.12 2.21 -14.23
C TYR A 67 4.11 3.59 -13.58
N ASN A 68 5.24 4.26 -13.55
CA ASN A 68 5.39 5.57 -12.92
C ASN A 68 4.98 5.56 -11.44
N LEU A 69 5.42 4.52 -10.72
CA LEU A 69 5.00 4.31 -9.32
C LEU A 69 5.50 5.41 -8.39
N GLY A 70 6.66 6.00 -8.68
CA GLY A 70 7.21 7.06 -7.85
C GLY A 70 6.31 8.29 -7.74
N GLU A 71 5.53 8.57 -8.76
CA GLU A 71 4.58 9.68 -8.75
C GLU A 71 3.20 9.26 -8.25
N LYS A 72 2.80 8.02 -8.53
CA LYS A 72 1.46 7.55 -8.20
C LYS A 72 1.30 7.14 -6.75
N ILE A 73 2.31 6.47 -6.16
CA ILE A 73 2.21 5.93 -4.81
C ILE A 73 2.55 7.02 -3.79
N SER A 74 1.62 7.28 -2.89
CA SER A 74 1.79 8.27 -1.82
C SER A 74 2.59 7.72 -0.65
N SER A 75 2.38 6.47 -0.28
CA SER A 75 3.13 5.81 0.79
C SER A 75 3.09 4.30 0.64
N ILE A 76 4.10 3.63 1.20
CA ILE A 76 4.24 2.18 1.14
C ILE A 76 4.32 1.63 2.56
N TRP A 77 3.50 0.63 2.84
CA TRP A 77 3.41 -0.01 4.15
C TRP A 77 3.67 -1.49 4.01
N ILE A 78 4.68 -1.99 4.73
CA ILE A 78 5.17 -3.36 4.57
C ILE A 78 4.65 -4.22 5.71
N ALA A 79 3.96 -5.31 5.37
CA ALA A 79 3.45 -6.25 6.35
C ALA A 79 4.59 -6.91 7.13
N PRO A 80 4.34 -7.33 8.39
CA PRO A 80 5.40 -7.92 9.22
C PRO A 80 6.14 -9.09 8.58
N GLN A 81 5.45 -9.90 7.78
CA GLN A 81 6.04 -11.05 7.10
C GLN A 81 7.11 -10.65 6.08
N GLU A 82 7.01 -9.44 5.53
CA GLU A 82 7.94 -8.91 4.53
C GLU A 82 8.87 -7.85 5.11
N ARG A 83 8.96 -7.74 6.42
CA ARG A 83 9.71 -6.71 7.12
C ARG A 83 11.19 -6.68 6.74
N PHE A 84 11.75 -7.82 6.38
CA PHE A 84 13.15 -7.91 5.93
C PHE A 84 13.40 -7.11 4.64
N MET A 85 12.36 -6.80 3.88
CA MET A 85 12.46 -6.00 2.65
C MET A 85 12.49 -4.49 2.90
N LEU A 86 12.19 -4.06 4.13
CA LEU A 86 12.06 -2.64 4.45
C LEU A 86 13.29 -1.79 4.04
N PRO A 87 14.52 -2.16 4.41
CA PRO A 87 15.69 -1.34 4.04
C PRO A 87 15.87 -1.24 2.52
N THR A 88 15.65 -2.34 1.82
CA THR A 88 15.78 -2.38 0.36
C THR A 88 14.78 -1.46 -0.32
N ILE A 89 13.51 -1.53 0.09
CA ILE A 89 12.46 -0.73 -0.52
C ILE A 89 12.62 0.75 -0.16
N GLN A 90 13.01 1.05 1.09
CA GLN A 90 13.31 2.43 1.49
C GLN A 90 14.40 3.04 0.62
N LYS A 91 15.46 2.29 0.34
CA LYS A 91 16.57 2.73 -0.49
C LYS A 91 16.12 3.01 -1.92
N ILE A 92 15.30 2.12 -2.49
CA ILE A 92 14.79 2.28 -3.86
C ILE A 92 13.94 3.53 -3.99
N PHE A 93 13.06 3.78 -3.01
CA PHE A 93 12.10 4.89 -3.09
C PHE A 93 12.62 6.22 -2.54
N ALA A 94 13.83 6.25 -1.99
CA ALA A 94 14.41 7.48 -1.42
C ALA A 94 14.42 8.63 -2.43
N LYS A 95 14.77 8.37 -3.68
CA LYS A 95 14.83 9.40 -4.73
C LYS A 95 13.45 9.91 -5.16
N TYR A 96 12.39 9.21 -4.83
CA TYR A 96 11.01 9.62 -5.15
C TYR A 96 10.32 10.31 -3.99
N ASN A 97 10.99 10.41 -2.84
CA ASN A 97 10.43 10.98 -1.60
C ASN A 97 9.16 10.26 -1.13
N THR A 98 9.01 8.99 -1.50
CA THR A 98 7.87 8.17 -1.08
C THR A 98 8.17 7.57 0.29
N PRO A 99 7.36 7.86 1.32
CA PRO A 99 7.55 7.25 2.64
C PRO A 99 7.35 5.73 2.60
N VAL A 100 8.26 4.99 3.20
CA VAL A 100 8.20 3.53 3.29
C VAL A 100 8.37 3.14 4.75
N ALA A 101 7.41 2.44 5.33
CA ALA A 101 7.43 2.03 6.72
C ALA A 101 6.89 0.61 6.88
N ALA A 102 7.22 -0.03 7.99
CA ALA A 102 6.64 -1.32 8.35
C ALA A 102 5.34 -1.13 9.11
N ILE A 103 4.38 -2.01 8.86
CA ILE A 103 3.15 -2.04 9.64
C ILE A 103 3.48 -2.63 11.01
N ASP A 104 2.99 -1.99 12.07
CA ASP A 104 3.17 -2.48 13.43
C ASP A 104 2.64 -3.91 13.56
N MET A 105 3.43 -4.78 14.18
CA MET A 105 3.09 -6.21 14.30
C MET A 105 1.77 -6.44 15.03
N ARG A 106 1.51 -5.67 16.08
CA ARG A 106 0.27 -5.80 16.86
C ARG A 106 -0.93 -5.31 16.05
N THR A 107 -0.77 -4.19 15.35
CA THR A 107 -1.80 -3.64 14.48
C THR A 107 -2.20 -4.64 13.41
N PHE A 108 -1.24 -5.26 12.78
CA PHE A 108 -1.49 -6.28 11.74
C PHE A 108 -2.09 -7.54 12.36
N GLY A 109 -1.49 -8.04 13.44
CA GLY A 109 -1.92 -9.28 14.08
C GLY A 109 -3.34 -9.25 14.63
N THR A 110 -3.80 -8.08 15.10
CA THR A 110 -5.17 -7.90 15.62
C THR A 110 -6.13 -7.36 14.56
N MET A 111 -5.69 -7.22 13.31
CA MET A 111 -6.49 -6.64 12.23
C MET A 111 -7.10 -5.28 12.59
N ASN A 112 -6.30 -4.44 13.27
CA ASN A 112 -6.78 -3.14 13.74
C ASN A 112 -6.73 -2.11 12.61
N GLY A 113 -7.77 -2.09 11.79
CA GLY A 113 -7.85 -1.19 10.64
C GLY A 113 -7.86 0.28 11.02
N ALA A 114 -8.51 0.65 12.12
CA ALA A 114 -8.57 2.04 12.57
C ALA A 114 -7.18 2.56 12.95
N LYS A 115 -6.38 1.77 13.66
CA LYS A 115 -5.02 2.14 14.03
C LYS A 115 -4.13 2.25 12.80
N ALA A 116 -4.26 1.29 11.87
CA ALA A 116 -3.49 1.32 10.62
C ALA A 116 -3.83 2.55 9.79
N LEU A 117 -5.10 2.89 9.69
CA LEU A 117 -5.53 4.10 8.97
C LEU A 117 -4.95 5.36 9.62
N ALA A 118 -4.97 5.44 10.94
CA ALA A 118 -4.39 6.57 11.66
C ALA A 118 -2.89 6.71 11.39
N ASP A 119 -2.17 5.60 11.30
CA ASP A 119 -0.73 5.61 10.99
C ASP A 119 -0.47 6.04 9.54
N ILE A 120 -1.35 5.66 8.61
CA ILE A 120 -1.23 6.00 7.19
C ILE A 120 -1.50 7.49 6.95
N LEU A 121 -2.45 8.04 7.64
CA LEU A 121 -2.81 9.47 7.54
C LEU A 121 -1.87 10.36 8.39
#